data_273819843ce7059a3d207649a8816758
#
_entry.id   273819843ce7059a3d207649a8816758
#
_cell.length_a   1.000
_cell.length_b   1.000
_cell.length_c   1.000
_cell.angle_alpha   90.00
_cell.angle_beta   90.00
_cell.angle_gamma   90.00
#
_symmetry.space_group_name_H-M   'P 1'
#
loop_
_entity.id
_entity.type
_entity.pdbx_description
1 polymer ?
#
loop_
_entity_poly.entity_id
_entity_poly.type
_entity_poly.pdbx_seq_one_letter_code
_entity_poly.pdbx_strand_id
1 'polypeptide(L)'
;MDEIAELHRLAGRATAAVFEGPDAEARITPGGALALSGEPVADLNMLVLTSPPSPAAERLLADAAALIDARGLPLVALAPPDSGAALAPVAARLGLEPAGTMPLMVLRGPPRTKPLCQCRIQDAVGAEGLRIATGLAAAAFELPADSLGRAWAASFGDTSGARTYVAWDDETPMSSVTVTRTGGTAGIWCMSTPPERQGRGFGRALLTGVIDQLRSTDVRRFYLFATAAGRPLYEALGFETLAEDLVWVKGHSTQASG
;
A
#
# COMPACT_ATOMS: atom_id res chain seq x y z
N MET A 1 12.09 11.08 -17.50
CA MET A 1 11.99 10.82 -16.04
C MET A 1 11.93 9.32 -15.87
N ASP A 2 12.72 8.75 -14.99
CA ASP A 2 12.70 7.31 -14.72
C ASP A 2 11.33 6.91 -14.15
N GLU A 3 10.68 5.91 -14.73
CA GLU A 3 9.34 5.46 -14.34
C GLU A 3 9.33 4.93 -12.89
N ILE A 4 10.38 4.23 -12.48
CA ILE A 4 10.52 3.73 -11.11
C ILE A 4 10.50 4.90 -10.14
N ALA A 5 11.32 5.93 -10.37
CA ALA A 5 11.37 7.11 -9.52
C ALA A 5 10.04 7.90 -9.51
N GLU A 6 9.32 7.93 -10.63
CA GLU A 6 7.98 8.52 -10.68
C GLU A 6 7.00 7.76 -9.80
N LEU A 7 6.94 6.43 -9.93
CA LEU A 7 6.00 5.60 -9.19
C LEU A 7 6.28 5.63 -7.67
N HIS A 8 7.55 5.68 -7.24
CA HIS A 8 7.88 5.85 -5.82
C HIS A 8 7.40 7.20 -5.27
N ARG A 9 7.54 8.29 -6.05
CA ARG A 9 6.98 9.59 -5.62
C ARG A 9 5.46 9.56 -5.52
N LEU A 10 4.79 8.90 -6.47
CA LEU A 10 3.33 8.72 -6.40
C LEU A 10 2.94 7.86 -5.19
N ALA A 11 3.67 6.78 -4.94
CA ALA A 11 3.46 5.90 -3.79
C ALA A 11 3.60 6.65 -2.46
N GLY A 12 4.67 7.41 -2.30
CA GLY A 12 4.89 8.19 -1.08
C GLY A 12 3.77 9.21 -0.81
N ARG A 13 3.27 9.88 -1.86
CA ARG A 13 2.12 10.78 -1.72
C ARG A 13 0.83 10.04 -1.40
N ALA A 14 0.62 8.89 -2.04
CA ALA A 14 -0.54 8.06 -1.80
C ALA A 14 -0.59 7.53 -0.37
N THR A 15 0.55 7.06 0.17
CA THR A 15 0.65 6.60 1.56
C THR A 15 0.33 7.72 2.54
N ALA A 16 0.83 8.94 2.27
CA ALA A 16 0.52 10.11 3.09
C ALA A 16 -0.98 10.48 3.06
N ALA A 17 -1.67 10.22 1.96
CA ALA A 17 -3.11 10.48 1.83
C ALA A 17 -3.98 9.36 2.43
N VAL A 18 -3.43 8.18 2.68
CA VAL A 18 -4.15 7.05 3.31
C VAL A 18 -4.09 7.11 4.83
N PHE A 19 -2.96 7.57 5.39
CA PHE A 19 -2.78 7.67 6.83
C PHE A 19 -3.05 9.10 7.31
N GLU A 20 -4.32 9.43 7.50
CA GLU A 20 -4.79 10.73 7.98
C GLU A 20 -5.58 10.53 9.29
N GLY A 21 -4.89 10.53 10.42
CA GLY A 21 -5.48 10.43 11.75
C GLY A 21 -5.04 11.60 12.65
N PRO A 22 -5.57 11.72 13.87
CA PRO A 22 -5.24 12.80 14.80
C PRO A 22 -3.75 12.81 15.18
N ASP A 23 -3.10 11.64 15.19
CA ASP A 23 -1.69 11.47 15.51
C ASP A 23 -0.81 11.22 14.26
N ALA A 24 -1.43 11.33 13.07
CA ALA A 24 -0.74 11.13 11.81
C ALA A 24 0.26 12.25 11.51
N GLU A 25 1.36 11.87 10.90
CA GLU A 25 2.38 12.81 10.42
C GLU A 25 2.85 12.40 9.03
N ALA A 26 2.88 13.33 8.09
CA ALA A 26 3.41 13.10 6.76
C ALA A 26 4.52 14.10 6.43
N ARG A 27 5.63 13.59 5.87
CA ARG A 27 6.76 14.40 5.37
C ARG A 27 7.07 13.99 3.94
N ILE A 28 6.87 14.88 2.99
CA ILE A 28 7.19 14.65 1.58
C ILE A 28 8.40 15.52 1.22
N THR A 29 9.45 14.88 0.74
CA THR A 29 10.73 15.50 0.37
C THR A 29 11.21 15.02 -1.00
N PRO A 30 12.23 15.62 -1.60
CA PRO A 30 12.85 15.05 -2.81
C PRO A 30 13.42 13.65 -2.63
N GLY A 31 13.75 13.25 -1.39
CA GLY A 31 14.32 11.93 -1.08
C GLY A 31 13.26 10.82 -0.89
N GLY A 32 11.99 11.18 -0.79
CA GLY A 32 10.90 10.23 -0.53
C GLY A 32 9.78 10.82 0.31
N ALA A 33 8.97 9.95 0.88
CA ALA A 33 7.89 10.32 1.78
C ALA A 33 7.86 9.40 3.01
N LEU A 34 7.70 10.01 4.17
CA LEU A 34 7.38 9.36 5.43
C LEU A 34 5.90 9.61 5.72
N ALA A 35 5.16 8.58 6.05
CA ALA A 35 3.78 8.66 6.50
C ALA A 35 3.60 7.78 7.75
N LEU A 36 3.26 8.39 8.85
CA LEU A 36 3.01 7.74 10.14
C LEU A 36 1.54 7.91 10.49
N SER A 37 0.89 6.82 10.84
CA SER A 37 -0.48 6.86 11.38
C SER A 37 -0.52 7.18 12.87
N GLY A 38 0.60 6.99 13.58
CA GLY A 38 0.67 7.04 15.04
C GLY A 38 0.29 5.73 15.73
N GLU A 39 -0.15 4.73 14.99
CA GLU A 39 -0.50 3.42 15.53
C GLU A 39 0.74 2.53 15.74
N PRO A 40 0.78 1.68 16.79
CA PRO A 40 1.90 0.78 17.06
C PRO A 40 1.91 -0.47 16.15
N VAL A 41 1.71 -0.25 14.85
CA VAL A 41 1.65 -1.28 13.80
C VAL A 41 2.57 -0.85 12.67
N ALA A 42 3.54 -1.70 12.32
CA ALA A 42 4.59 -1.35 11.36
C ALA A 42 4.02 -0.99 9.98
N ASP A 43 3.06 -1.76 9.48
CA ASP A 43 2.42 -1.56 8.18
C ASP A 43 1.61 -0.25 8.07
N LEU A 44 1.34 0.39 9.20
CA LEU A 44 0.65 1.69 9.28
C LEU A 44 1.62 2.86 9.48
N ASN A 45 2.94 2.63 9.42
CA ASN A 45 3.98 3.64 9.48
C ASN A 45 4.99 3.33 8.37
N MET A 46 4.97 4.10 7.31
CA MET A 46 5.72 3.79 6.09
C MET A 46 6.66 4.90 5.69
N LEU A 47 7.87 4.49 5.29
CA LEU A 47 8.82 5.33 4.56
C LEU A 47 8.98 4.77 3.15
N VAL A 48 8.71 5.60 2.14
CA VAL A 48 8.96 5.26 0.73
C VAL A 48 10.09 6.15 0.23
N LEU A 49 11.25 5.58 -0.01
CA LEU A 49 12.41 6.29 -0.59
C LEU A 49 12.28 6.38 -2.11
N THR A 50 12.97 7.34 -2.72
CA THR A 50 12.99 7.52 -4.17
C THR A 50 14.32 7.08 -4.77
N SER A 51 14.33 6.84 -6.09
CA SER A 51 15.51 6.65 -6.94
C SER A 51 15.80 7.96 -7.70
N PRO A 52 17.07 8.29 -8.01
CA PRO A 52 18.29 7.64 -7.54
C PRO A 52 18.63 7.98 -6.07
N PRO A 53 19.60 7.27 -5.46
CA PRO A 53 20.04 7.59 -4.10
C PRO A 53 20.55 9.03 -4.02
N SER A 54 20.20 9.71 -2.94
CA SER A 54 20.51 11.13 -2.79
C SER A 54 20.76 11.51 -1.32
N PRO A 55 21.48 12.62 -1.05
CA PRO A 55 21.60 13.13 0.32
C PRO A 55 20.25 13.47 0.97
N ALA A 56 19.22 13.77 0.17
CA ALA A 56 17.88 13.99 0.69
C ALA A 56 17.21 12.69 1.14
N ALA A 57 17.44 11.58 0.44
CA ALA A 57 16.94 10.25 0.86
C ALA A 57 17.64 9.78 2.15
N GLU A 58 18.96 9.98 2.26
CA GLU A 58 19.71 9.65 3.47
C GLU A 58 19.22 10.46 4.69
N ARG A 59 19.03 11.77 4.52
CA ARG A 59 18.47 12.62 5.59
C ARG A 59 17.08 12.18 6.00
N LEU A 60 16.19 11.91 5.03
CA LEU A 60 14.83 11.46 5.32
C LEU A 60 14.81 10.13 6.07
N LEU A 61 15.69 9.19 5.72
CA LEU A 61 15.86 7.92 6.42
C LEU A 61 16.32 8.15 7.89
N ALA A 62 17.28 9.04 8.10
CA ALA A 62 17.76 9.37 9.44
C ALA A 62 16.68 10.07 10.28
N ASP A 63 15.98 11.05 9.70
CA ASP A 63 14.87 11.76 10.35
C ASP A 63 13.73 10.80 10.71
N ALA A 64 13.39 9.87 9.81
CA ALA A 64 12.38 8.84 10.06
C ALA A 64 12.78 7.94 11.24
N ALA A 65 14.02 7.43 11.25
CA ALA A 65 14.51 6.58 12.33
C ALA A 65 14.48 7.31 13.69
N ALA A 66 14.94 8.57 13.74
CA ALA A 66 14.90 9.37 14.96
C ALA A 66 13.48 9.63 15.47
N LEU A 67 12.54 9.91 14.54
CA LEU A 67 11.14 10.16 14.89
C LEU A 67 10.45 8.89 15.42
N ILE A 68 10.73 7.76 14.81
CA ILE A 68 10.22 6.44 15.24
C ILE A 68 10.73 6.12 16.65
N ASP A 69 12.02 6.33 16.93
CA ASP A 69 12.59 6.11 18.26
C ASP A 69 11.96 7.05 19.30
N ALA A 70 11.77 8.32 18.96
CA ALA A 70 11.16 9.30 19.86
C ALA A 70 9.70 9.01 20.20
N ARG A 71 8.96 8.38 19.28
CA ARG A 71 7.54 8.03 19.45
C ARG A 71 7.32 6.59 19.92
N GLY A 72 8.34 5.74 19.93
CA GLY A 72 8.20 4.31 20.22
C GLY A 72 7.35 3.57 19.20
N LEU A 73 7.35 4.00 17.94
CA LEU A 73 6.56 3.40 16.86
C LEU A 73 7.42 2.41 16.04
N PRO A 74 6.81 1.38 15.45
CA PRO A 74 7.47 0.57 14.43
C PRO A 74 7.35 1.24 13.04
N LEU A 75 8.22 0.84 12.09
CA LEU A 75 8.30 1.39 10.73
C LEU A 75 8.59 0.30 9.71
N VAL A 76 7.93 0.37 8.57
CA VAL A 76 8.34 -0.29 7.32
C VAL A 76 8.94 0.74 6.38
N ALA A 77 10.11 0.47 5.83
CA ALA A 77 10.76 1.31 4.83
C ALA A 77 10.93 0.54 3.52
N LEU A 78 10.48 1.15 2.42
CA LEU A 78 10.65 0.66 1.05
C LEU A 78 11.71 1.50 0.35
N ALA A 79 12.68 0.83 -0.27
CA ALA A 79 13.74 1.49 -1.01
C ALA A 79 13.94 0.85 -2.38
N PRO A 80 13.93 1.63 -3.48
CA PRO A 80 14.31 1.13 -4.80
C PRO A 80 15.68 0.44 -4.75
N PRO A 81 15.98 -0.53 -5.63
CA PRO A 81 17.18 -1.36 -5.53
C PRO A 81 18.49 -0.56 -5.43
N ASP A 82 18.63 0.52 -6.21
CA ASP A 82 19.81 1.39 -6.20
C ASP A 82 19.93 2.20 -4.90
N SER A 83 18.85 2.83 -4.46
CA SER A 83 18.79 3.55 -3.19
C SER A 83 18.94 2.62 -2.00
N GLY A 84 18.32 1.44 -2.06
CA GLY A 84 18.42 0.41 -1.05
C GLY A 84 19.87 -0.08 -0.88
N ALA A 85 20.55 -0.43 -1.97
CA ALA A 85 21.94 -0.85 -1.93
C ALA A 85 22.87 0.26 -1.38
N ALA A 86 22.67 1.51 -1.82
CA ALA A 86 23.50 2.63 -1.38
C ALA A 86 23.28 2.99 0.10
N LEU A 87 22.03 2.89 0.59
CA LEU A 87 21.65 3.30 1.95
C LEU A 87 21.68 2.16 2.97
N ALA A 88 21.91 0.91 2.57
CA ALA A 88 21.94 -0.24 3.49
C ALA A 88 22.90 -0.05 4.68
N PRO A 89 24.13 0.49 4.52
CA PRO A 89 25.02 0.74 5.65
C PRO A 89 24.46 1.82 6.61
N VAL A 90 23.74 2.80 6.08
CA VAL A 90 23.10 3.84 6.90
C VAL A 90 21.90 3.25 7.64
N ALA A 91 21.03 2.50 6.96
CA ALA A 91 19.89 1.83 7.55
C ALA A 91 20.30 0.94 8.73
N ALA A 92 21.33 0.13 8.55
CA ALA A 92 21.86 -0.74 9.62
C ALA A 92 22.34 0.06 10.85
N ARG A 93 23.07 1.18 10.64
CA ARG A 93 23.50 2.05 11.76
C ARG A 93 22.35 2.70 12.50
N LEU A 94 21.24 2.95 11.81
CA LEU A 94 20.00 3.51 12.37
C LEU A 94 19.08 2.45 13.01
N GLY A 95 19.49 1.18 13.03
CA GLY A 95 18.74 0.08 13.61
C GLY A 95 17.56 -0.38 12.75
N LEU A 96 17.59 -0.15 11.43
CA LEU A 96 16.67 -0.79 10.51
C LEU A 96 17.25 -2.15 10.10
N GLU A 97 16.41 -3.18 10.14
CA GLU A 97 16.77 -4.55 9.80
C GLU A 97 16.20 -4.94 8.42
N PRO A 98 16.96 -5.67 7.59
CA PRO A 98 16.44 -6.18 6.32
C PRO A 98 15.26 -7.14 6.55
N ALA A 99 14.16 -6.93 5.84
CA ALA A 99 12.96 -7.76 5.89
C ALA A 99 12.57 -8.37 4.51
N GLY A 100 13.53 -8.47 3.61
CA GLY A 100 13.33 -9.04 2.28
C GLY A 100 13.15 -8.01 1.18
N THR A 101 12.40 -8.38 0.16
CA THR A 101 12.06 -7.52 -0.98
C THR A 101 10.55 -7.48 -1.24
N MET A 102 10.12 -6.41 -1.89
CA MET A 102 8.73 -6.23 -2.31
C MET A 102 8.71 -5.73 -3.76
N PRO A 103 8.16 -6.48 -4.72
CA PRO A 103 8.15 -6.05 -6.11
C PRO A 103 7.21 -4.88 -6.34
N LEU A 104 7.73 -3.80 -6.92
CA LEU A 104 6.96 -2.76 -7.58
C LEU A 104 6.45 -3.32 -8.91
N MET A 105 5.15 -3.45 -9.05
CA MET A 105 4.53 -3.99 -10.26
C MET A 105 3.65 -2.96 -10.96
N VAL A 106 3.55 -3.06 -12.28
CA VAL A 106 2.78 -2.13 -13.13
C VAL A 106 1.92 -2.86 -14.15
N LEU A 107 0.71 -2.35 -14.36
CA LEU A 107 -0.19 -2.76 -15.45
C LEU A 107 -0.46 -1.55 -16.36
N ARG A 108 -0.18 -1.68 -17.67
CA ARG A 108 -0.39 -0.62 -18.68
C ARG A 108 -1.53 -0.92 -19.65
N GLY A 109 -2.03 -2.14 -19.64
CA GLY A 109 -3.10 -2.62 -20.52
C GLY A 109 -4.37 -2.98 -19.76
N PRO A 110 -5.36 -3.56 -20.45
CA PRO A 110 -6.49 -4.21 -19.78
C PRO A 110 -6.01 -5.47 -19.03
N PRO A 111 -6.73 -5.91 -17.99
CA PRO A 111 -6.43 -7.17 -17.33
C PRO A 111 -6.40 -8.34 -18.32
N ARG A 112 -5.40 -9.21 -18.22
CA ARG A 112 -5.23 -10.37 -19.13
C ARG A 112 -6.24 -11.50 -18.88
N THR A 113 -6.82 -11.53 -17.69
CA THR A 113 -7.75 -12.58 -17.29
C THR A 113 -9.11 -12.00 -16.92
N LYS A 114 -10.17 -12.75 -17.26
CA LYS A 114 -11.54 -12.40 -16.90
C LYS A 114 -11.81 -12.71 -15.42
N PRO A 115 -12.82 -12.06 -14.81
CA PRO A 115 -13.33 -12.45 -13.50
C PRO A 115 -13.70 -13.92 -13.44
N LEU A 116 -13.39 -14.59 -12.32
CA LEU A 116 -13.76 -16.00 -12.10
C LEU A 116 -15.15 -16.17 -11.49
N CYS A 117 -15.70 -15.12 -10.91
CA CYS A 117 -17.05 -15.10 -10.34
C CYS A 117 -17.72 -13.75 -10.66
N GLN A 118 -19.02 -13.72 -10.52
CA GLN A 118 -19.79 -12.48 -10.50
C GLN A 118 -19.86 -11.95 -9.07
N CYS A 119 -19.72 -10.66 -8.89
CA CYS A 119 -19.90 -9.98 -7.62
C CYS A 119 -20.40 -8.56 -7.86
N ARG A 120 -21.11 -8.02 -6.89
CA ARG A 120 -21.47 -6.60 -6.85
C ARG A 120 -20.26 -5.84 -6.31
N ILE A 121 -19.82 -4.78 -7.00
CA ILE A 121 -18.72 -3.91 -6.56
C ILE A 121 -19.33 -2.57 -6.16
N GLN A 122 -19.00 -2.10 -4.98
CA GLN A 122 -19.48 -0.83 -4.44
C GLN A 122 -18.35 -0.05 -3.77
N ASP A 123 -18.46 1.28 -3.82
CA ASP A 123 -17.63 2.18 -3.03
C ASP A 123 -17.95 2.00 -1.55
N ALA A 124 -16.93 1.85 -0.73
CA ALA A 124 -17.04 1.88 0.72
C ALA A 124 -16.91 3.34 1.18
N VAL A 125 -17.99 3.91 1.69
CA VAL A 125 -18.03 5.32 2.11
C VAL A 125 -18.52 5.46 3.55
N GLY A 126 -18.07 6.50 4.23
CA GLY A 126 -18.50 6.81 5.59
C GLY A 126 -18.13 5.75 6.63
N ALA A 127 -18.73 5.83 7.80
CA ALA A 127 -18.38 4.98 8.93
C ALA A 127 -18.64 3.49 8.68
N GLU A 128 -19.71 3.14 7.97
CA GLU A 128 -20.02 1.75 7.66
C GLU A 128 -19.04 1.19 6.62
N GLY A 129 -18.69 1.95 5.59
CA GLY A 129 -17.67 1.57 4.62
C GLY A 129 -16.31 1.35 5.28
N LEU A 130 -15.90 2.25 6.18
CA LEU A 130 -14.69 2.10 6.98
C LEU A 130 -14.72 0.80 7.79
N ARG A 131 -15.78 0.54 8.53
CA ARG A 131 -15.93 -0.67 9.36
C ARG A 131 -15.80 -1.96 8.53
N ILE A 132 -16.42 -2.00 7.36
CA ILE A 132 -16.36 -3.16 6.46
C ILE A 132 -14.95 -3.34 5.91
N ALA A 133 -14.32 -2.29 5.38
CA ALA A 133 -13.00 -2.35 4.79
C ALA A 133 -11.93 -2.73 5.83
N THR A 134 -11.96 -2.13 7.02
CA THR A 134 -11.03 -2.46 8.10
C THR A 134 -11.22 -3.88 8.62
N GLY A 135 -12.46 -4.38 8.70
CA GLY A 135 -12.73 -5.77 9.06
C GLY A 135 -12.17 -6.78 8.04
N LEU A 136 -12.31 -6.50 6.73
CA LEU A 136 -11.72 -7.34 5.68
C LEU A 136 -10.18 -7.30 5.71
N ALA A 137 -9.59 -6.12 5.87
CA ALA A 137 -8.14 -5.95 5.92
C ALA A 137 -7.54 -6.56 7.19
N ALA A 138 -8.18 -6.35 8.35
CA ALA A 138 -7.75 -6.93 9.61
C ALA A 138 -7.67 -8.46 9.55
N ALA A 139 -8.70 -9.09 8.99
CA ALA A 139 -8.73 -10.55 8.81
C ALA A 139 -7.72 -11.03 7.76
N ALA A 140 -7.49 -10.27 6.68
CA ALA A 140 -6.58 -10.66 5.61
C ALA A 140 -5.09 -10.51 5.96
N PHE A 141 -4.75 -9.52 6.80
CA PHE A 141 -3.37 -9.17 7.15
C PHE A 141 -3.03 -9.45 8.62
N GLU A 142 -3.97 -10.03 9.37
CA GLU A 142 -3.82 -10.30 10.80
C GLU A 142 -3.45 -9.05 11.63
N LEU A 143 -4.05 -7.90 11.26
CA LEU A 143 -3.82 -6.62 11.89
C LEU A 143 -4.96 -6.24 12.86
N PRO A 144 -4.68 -5.41 13.89
CA PRO A 144 -5.73 -4.92 14.77
C PRO A 144 -6.74 -4.02 14.03
N ALA A 145 -8.02 -4.42 14.00
CA ALA A 145 -9.07 -3.68 13.29
C ALA A 145 -9.24 -2.24 13.80
N ASP A 146 -9.08 -2.01 15.10
CA ASP A 146 -9.20 -0.70 15.71
C ASP A 146 -8.07 0.24 15.25
N SER A 147 -6.83 -0.26 15.14
CA SER A 147 -5.69 0.51 14.61
C SER A 147 -5.90 0.89 13.14
N LEU A 148 -6.36 -0.06 12.32
CA LEU A 148 -6.75 0.22 10.94
C LEU A 148 -7.87 1.27 10.86
N GLY A 149 -8.88 1.14 11.73
CA GLY A 149 -10.00 2.08 11.80
C GLY A 149 -9.54 3.52 12.10
N ARG A 150 -8.64 3.70 13.06
CA ARG A 150 -8.08 5.02 13.39
C ARG A 150 -7.18 5.56 12.29
N ALA A 151 -6.30 4.72 11.73
CA ALA A 151 -5.38 5.13 10.68
C ALA A 151 -6.08 5.53 9.36
N TRP A 152 -7.22 4.92 9.05
CA TRP A 152 -7.93 5.12 7.79
C TRP A 152 -9.18 6.01 7.89
N ALA A 153 -9.54 6.48 9.08
CA ALA A 153 -10.81 7.19 9.31
C ALA A 153 -11.02 8.36 8.34
N ALA A 154 -10.00 9.18 8.11
CA ALA A 154 -10.10 10.35 7.23
C ALA A 154 -10.14 9.97 5.74
N SER A 155 -9.55 8.84 5.34
CA SER A 155 -9.54 8.39 3.94
C SER A 155 -10.90 7.89 3.44
N PHE A 156 -11.90 7.74 4.33
CA PHE A 156 -13.29 7.43 3.99
C PHE A 156 -14.20 8.68 3.95
N GLY A 157 -13.62 9.88 4.06
CA GLY A 157 -14.34 11.14 3.86
C GLY A 157 -14.47 11.53 2.38
N ASP A 158 -15.41 12.42 2.08
CA ASP A 158 -15.74 12.86 0.70
C ASP A 158 -14.58 13.57 -0.02
N THR A 159 -13.61 14.10 0.71
CA THR A 159 -12.46 14.85 0.18
C THR A 159 -11.19 14.02 0.03
N SER A 160 -11.25 12.74 0.38
CA SER A 160 -10.09 11.85 0.33
C SER A 160 -9.59 11.64 -1.11
N GLY A 161 -8.26 11.67 -1.28
CA GLY A 161 -7.59 11.25 -2.52
C GLY A 161 -7.59 9.74 -2.75
N ALA A 162 -8.14 8.97 -1.82
CA ALA A 162 -8.26 7.51 -1.86
C ALA A 162 -9.72 7.09 -1.98
N ARG A 163 -9.97 5.99 -2.68
CA ARG A 163 -11.28 5.33 -2.75
C ARG A 163 -11.14 3.87 -2.44
N THR A 164 -12.00 3.36 -1.59
CA THR A 164 -12.05 1.92 -1.28
C THR A 164 -13.27 1.29 -1.90
N TYR A 165 -13.05 0.15 -2.55
CA TYR A 165 -14.09 -0.66 -3.19
C TYR A 165 -14.23 -1.99 -2.47
N VAL A 166 -15.46 -2.49 -2.37
CA VAL A 166 -15.78 -3.78 -1.76
C VAL A 166 -16.52 -4.65 -2.77
N ALA A 167 -16.08 -5.90 -2.91
CA ALA A 167 -16.82 -6.94 -3.62
C ALA A 167 -17.77 -7.66 -2.67
N TRP A 168 -19.00 -7.86 -3.12
CA TRP A 168 -20.08 -8.48 -2.37
C TRP A 168 -20.57 -9.75 -3.05
N ASP A 169 -20.79 -10.79 -2.25
CA ASP A 169 -21.54 -11.99 -2.58
C ASP A 169 -22.88 -11.87 -1.85
N ASP A 170 -23.94 -11.52 -2.57
CA ASP A 170 -25.21 -11.07 -2.00
C ASP A 170 -24.97 -9.93 -0.96
N GLU A 171 -25.27 -10.19 0.31
CA GLU A 171 -25.10 -9.23 1.42
C GLU A 171 -23.76 -9.42 2.18
N THR A 172 -22.90 -10.35 1.73
CA THR A 172 -21.63 -10.66 2.40
C THR A 172 -20.48 -9.92 1.73
N PRO A 173 -19.73 -9.06 2.44
CA PRO A 173 -18.51 -8.44 1.91
C PRO A 173 -17.41 -9.48 1.80
N MET A 174 -16.83 -9.64 0.62
CA MET A 174 -15.88 -10.73 0.32
C MET A 174 -14.42 -10.26 0.23
N SER A 175 -14.20 -9.09 -0.34
CA SER A 175 -12.86 -8.57 -0.61
C SER A 175 -12.91 -7.05 -0.69
N SER A 176 -11.81 -6.36 -0.36
CA SER A 176 -11.70 -4.91 -0.53
C SER A 176 -10.39 -4.51 -1.18
N VAL A 177 -10.38 -3.33 -1.80
CA VAL A 177 -9.20 -2.71 -2.37
C VAL A 177 -9.30 -1.19 -2.26
N THR A 178 -8.22 -0.55 -1.86
CA THR A 178 -8.11 0.92 -1.86
C THR A 178 -7.34 1.38 -3.09
N VAL A 179 -7.79 2.44 -3.72
CA VAL A 179 -7.19 3.03 -4.91
C VAL A 179 -6.92 4.51 -4.66
N THR A 180 -5.71 4.94 -4.97
CA THR A 180 -5.35 6.36 -5.08
C THR A 180 -5.15 6.72 -6.54
N ARG A 181 -5.47 7.98 -6.92
CA ARG A 181 -5.37 8.43 -8.30
C ARG A 181 -4.59 9.74 -8.42
N THR A 182 -3.68 9.77 -9.39
CA THR A 182 -2.95 10.98 -9.77
C THR A 182 -2.87 11.03 -11.30
N GLY A 183 -3.64 11.92 -11.91
CA GLY A 183 -3.76 11.99 -13.37
C GLY A 183 -4.19 10.64 -13.96
N GLY A 184 -3.49 10.19 -14.99
CA GLY A 184 -3.74 8.90 -15.66
C GLY A 184 -3.16 7.66 -14.98
N THR A 185 -2.68 7.77 -13.73
CA THR A 185 -2.06 6.67 -12.97
C THR A 185 -2.83 6.42 -11.68
N ALA A 186 -3.08 5.13 -11.36
CA ALA A 186 -3.71 4.69 -10.12
C ALA A 186 -2.79 3.76 -9.33
N GLY A 187 -2.66 3.99 -8.03
CA GLY A 187 -2.03 3.09 -7.07
C GLY A 187 -3.07 2.15 -6.46
N ILE A 188 -2.74 0.87 -6.33
CA ILE A 188 -3.57 -0.17 -5.72
C ILE A 188 -3.01 -0.49 -4.35
N TRP A 189 -3.83 -0.39 -3.32
CA TRP A 189 -3.44 -0.52 -1.92
C TRP A 189 -4.38 -1.46 -1.18
N CYS A 190 -3.86 -2.10 -0.14
CA CYS A 190 -4.63 -2.85 0.84
C CYS A 190 -5.63 -3.82 0.18
N MET A 191 -5.19 -4.50 -0.91
CA MET A 191 -5.99 -5.53 -1.56
C MET A 191 -6.16 -6.70 -0.59
N SER A 192 -7.35 -6.86 -0.04
CA SER A 192 -7.62 -7.81 1.04
C SER A 192 -8.74 -8.77 0.70
N THR A 193 -8.51 -10.04 1.00
CA THR A 193 -9.51 -11.11 0.99
C THR A 193 -9.23 -11.98 2.22
N PRO A 194 -10.12 -12.05 3.20
CA PRO A 194 -9.95 -12.89 4.38
C PRO A 194 -9.62 -14.34 4.01
N PRO A 195 -8.78 -15.06 4.78
CA PRO A 195 -8.34 -16.41 4.46
C PRO A 195 -9.47 -17.37 4.12
N GLU A 196 -10.57 -17.33 4.87
CA GLU A 196 -11.75 -18.19 4.67
C GLU A 196 -12.55 -17.87 3.40
N ARG A 197 -12.24 -16.76 2.72
CA ARG A 197 -12.89 -16.29 1.47
C ARG A 197 -11.97 -16.37 0.27
N GLN A 198 -10.69 -16.70 0.45
CA GLN A 198 -9.71 -16.86 -0.62
C GLN A 198 -10.04 -18.05 -1.53
N GLY A 199 -9.42 -18.11 -2.70
CA GLY A 199 -9.61 -19.19 -3.68
C GLY A 199 -10.96 -19.15 -4.44
N ARG A 200 -11.92 -18.31 -4.05
CA ARG A 200 -13.24 -18.19 -4.65
C ARG A 200 -13.33 -17.18 -5.82
N GLY A 201 -12.24 -16.47 -6.11
CA GLY A 201 -12.13 -15.55 -7.24
C GLY A 201 -12.58 -14.10 -6.98
N PHE A 202 -13.06 -13.76 -5.77
CA PHE A 202 -13.58 -12.42 -5.45
C PHE A 202 -12.51 -11.34 -5.55
N GLY A 203 -11.30 -11.59 -5.07
CA GLY A 203 -10.20 -10.63 -5.20
C GLY A 203 -9.88 -10.31 -6.67
N ARG A 204 -9.86 -11.32 -7.54
CA ARG A 204 -9.67 -11.13 -8.98
C ARG A 204 -10.83 -10.37 -9.60
N ALA A 205 -12.07 -10.74 -9.28
CA ALA A 205 -13.26 -10.07 -9.80
C ALA A 205 -13.30 -8.59 -9.40
N LEU A 206 -13.04 -8.30 -8.12
CA LEU A 206 -12.96 -6.94 -7.61
C LEU A 206 -11.91 -6.12 -8.36
N LEU A 207 -10.67 -6.60 -8.39
CA LEU A 207 -9.58 -5.84 -8.99
C LEU A 207 -9.76 -5.64 -10.48
N THR A 208 -10.25 -6.66 -11.21
CA THR A 208 -10.59 -6.54 -12.63
C THR A 208 -11.66 -5.48 -12.85
N GLY A 209 -12.76 -5.54 -12.10
CA GLY A 209 -13.88 -4.60 -12.25
C GLY A 209 -13.48 -3.15 -11.91
N VAL A 210 -12.68 -2.94 -10.87
CA VAL A 210 -12.15 -1.62 -10.51
C VAL A 210 -11.20 -1.09 -11.57
N ILE A 211 -10.30 -1.92 -12.11
CA ILE A 211 -9.41 -1.51 -13.21
C ILE A 211 -10.25 -1.13 -14.45
N ASP A 212 -11.23 -1.93 -14.84
CA ASP A 212 -12.08 -1.65 -16.01
C ASP A 212 -12.88 -0.35 -15.81
N GLN A 213 -13.44 -0.14 -14.62
CA GLN A 213 -14.14 1.10 -14.27
C GLN A 213 -13.22 2.32 -14.38
N LEU A 214 -12.00 2.26 -13.84
CA LEU A 214 -11.05 3.36 -13.91
C LEU A 214 -10.52 3.58 -15.33
N ARG A 215 -10.35 2.53 -16.12
CA ARG A 215 -9.96 2.63 -17.53
C ARG A 215 -11.04 3.25 -18.42
N SER A 216 -12.33 3.14 -18.05
CA SER A 216 -13.41 3.85 -18.75
C SER A 216 -13.34 5.37 -18.60
N THR A 217 -12.54 5.84 -17.65
CA THR A 217 -12.14 7.24 -17.51
C THR A 217 -10.81 7.51 -18.26
N ASP A 218 -9.88 8.21 -17.68
CA ASP A 218 -8.56 8.55 -18.23
C ASP A 218 -7.39 7.76 -17.62
N VAL A 219 -7.63 6.84 -16.68
CA VAL A 219 -6.56 6.02 -16.07
C VAL A 219 -6.05 4.98 -17.09
N ARG A 220 -4.74 4.96 -17.29
CA ARG A 220 -4.08 4.06 -18.25
C ARG A 220 -2.98 3.21 -17.61
N ARG A 221 -2.52 3.58 -16.43
CA ARG A 221 -1.44 2.91 -15.71
C ARG A 221 -1.86 2.63 -14.28
N PHE A 222 -1.61 1.40 -13.83
CA PHE A 222 -1.87 0.95 -12.45
C PHE A 222 -0.56 0.43 -11.87
N TYR A 223 -0.29 0.72 -10.61
CA TYR A 223 0.89 0.20 -9.91
C TYR A 223 0.55 -0.26 -8.50
N LEU A 224 1.39 -1.13 -7.97
CA LEU A 224 1.28 -1.65 -6.61
C LEU A 224 2.64 -2.17 -6.13
N PHE A 225 2.75 -2.37 -4.82
CA PHE A 225 3.79 -3.17 -4.21
C PHE A 225 3.16 -4.49 -3.78
N ALA A 226 3.69 -5.61 -4.31
CA ALA A 226 3.08 -6.91 -4.09
C ALA A 226 3.70 -7.64 -2.91
N THR A 227 2.86 -8.16 -2.01
CA THR A 227 3.30 -9.20 -1.06
C THR A 227 3.52 -10.52 -1.78
N ALA A 228 4.29 -11.44 -1.20
CA ALA A 228 4.50 -12.77 -1.76
C ALA A 228 3.17 -13.50 -2.02
N ALA A 229 2.22 -13.39 -1.11
CA ALA A 229 0.88 -14.00 -1.25
C ALA A 229 0.03 -13.35 -2.36
N GLY A 230 0.15 -12.04 -2.57
CA GLY A 230 -0.61 -11.29 -3.59
C GLY A 230 -0.04 -11.39 -5.00
N ARG A 231 1.27 -11.59 -5.14
CA ARG A 231 2.00 -11.60 -6.41
C ARG A 231 1.35 -12.47 -7.50
N PRO A 232 0.94 -13.74 -7.23
CA PRO A 232 0.32 -14.59 -8.26
C PRO A 232 -0.97 -14.01 -8.85
N LEU A 233 -1.77 -13.30 -8.04
CA LEU A 233 -2.98 -12.60 -8.52
C LEU A 233 -2.62 -11.51 -9.52
N TYR A 234 -1.62 -10.69 -9.20
CA TYR A 234 -1.22 -9.55 -10.05
C TYR A 234 -0.56 -10.02 -11.34
N GLU A 235 0.31 -11.02 -11.30
CA GLU A 235 0.90 -11.63 -12.49
C GLU A 235 -0.17 -12.21 -13.43
N ALA A 236 -1.16 -12.90 -12.87
CA ALA A 236 -2.29 -13.43 -13.66
C ALA A 236 -3.13 -12.33 -14.32
N LEU A 237 -3.23 -11.14 -13.70
CA LEU A 237 -3.90 -9.98 -14.28
C LEU A 237 -3.04 -9.26 -15.32
N GLY A 238 -1.76 -9.56 -15.41
CA GLY A 238 -0.83 -8.99 -16.37
C GLY A 238 0.00 -7.83 -15.84
N PHE A 239 0.08 -7.67 -14.52
CA PHE A 239 1.07 -6.78 -13.92
C PHE A 239 2.48 -7.34 -14.16
N GLU A 240 3.41 -6.45 -14.46
CA GLU A 240 4.82 -6.75 -14.72
C GLU A 240 5.68 -6.12 -13.61
N THR A 241 6.66 -6.86 -13.09
CA THR A 241 7.61 -6.34 -12.10
C THR A 241 8.55 -5.35 -12.76
N LEU A 242 8.65 -4.14 -12.20
CA LEU A 242 9.60 -3.10 -12.63
C LEU A 242 10.86 -3.09 -11.77
N ALA A 243 10.70 -3.32 -10.47
CA ALA A 243 11.79 -3.29 -9.50
C ALA A 243 11.47 -4.25 -8.35
N GLU A 244 12.50 -4.78 -7.72
CA GLU A 244 12.40 -5.53 -6.45
C GLU A 244 12.93 -4.60 -5.35
N ASP A 245 12.04 -3.87 -4.71
CA ASP A 245 12.39 -2.92 -3.66
C ASP A 245 12.90 -3.63 -2.42
N LEU A 246 13.94 -3.11 -1.79
CA LEU A 246 14.38 -3.59 -0.49
C LEU A 246 13.39 -3.12 0.57
N VAL A 247 13.08 -4.03 1.50
CA VAL A 247 12.26 -3.74 2.67
C VAL A 247 13.13 -3.75 3.91
N TRP A 248 13.03 -2.69 4.70
CA TRP A 248 13.60 -2.63 6.05
C TRP A 248 12.48 -2.42 7.06
N VAL A 249 12.69 -2.96 8.24
CA VAL A 249 11.80 -2.76 9.39
C VAL A 249 12.58 -2.18 10.56
N LYS A 250 11.92 -1.36 11.38
CA LYS A 250 12.44 -0.87 12.65
C LYS A 250 11.36 -1.00 13.72
N GLY A 251 11.76 -1.44 14.92
CA GLY A 251 10.81 -1.73 16.00
C GLY A 251 10.16 -3.12 15.84
N HIS A 252 9.36 -3.54 16.80
CA HIS A 252 8.73 -4.86 16.79
C HIS A 252 7.59 -4.87 15.76
N SER A 253 7.81 -5.55 14.64
CA SER A 253 6.73 -5.91 13.72
C SER A 253 6.03 -7.14 14.28
N THR A 254 4.71 -7.08 14.43
CA THR A 254 3.88 -8.21 14.83
C THR A 254 3.58 -9.13 13.64
N GLN A 255 4.40 -9.13 12.59
CA GLN A 255 4.23 -10.10 11.52
C GLN A 255 4.93 -11.40 11.90
N ALA A 256 4.14 -12.39 12.26
CA ALA A 256 4.57 -13.77 12.27
C ALA A 256 4.97 -14.17 10.84
N SER A 257 6.20 -14.64 10.71
CA SER A 257 6.70 -15.30 9.51
C SER A 257 5.78 -16.48 9.17
N GLY A 258 5.16 -16.44 8.01
CA GLY A 258 4.36 -17.52 7.44
C GLY A 258 4.58 -17.56 5.93
#